data_b1aa7d16da9579744b311402eff4f21c
#
_entry.id   b1aa7d16da9579744b311402eff4f21c
#
_cell.length_a   1.000
_cell.length_b   1.000
_cell.length_c   1.000
_cell.angle_alpha   90.00
_cell.angle_beta   90.00
_cell.angle_gamma   90.00
#
_symmetry.space_group_name_H-M   'P 1'
#
loop_
_entity.id
_entity.type
_entity.pdbx_description
1 polymer ?
#
loop_
_entity_poly.entity_id
_entity_poly.type
_entity_poly.pdbx_seq_one_letter_code
_entity_poly.pdbx_strand_id
1 'polypeptide(L)'
;MWKASDKGVAEFNFVDLRDFGLGPHKSVDDTPYGGGDGMLLRCEPVFAAIEKVKQEDPTAKVILLTPAGRIWSQQIVREFAEKIETQAENHFIILCPHYEGYDERILTIVDYQVSLGQFVLTGGELPALIMIDSIVRVLPGVLGGENSAIIESFSEGNTIEYPQYTKPAEFRGMKVPEILLSGHHAKIKEWRDAHQRPSL
;
A
#
# COMPACT_ATOMS: atom_id res chain seq x y z
N MET A 1 -3.75 8.66 5.07
CA MET A 1 -3.74 9.55 3.88
C MET A 1 -4.05 11.01 4.23
N TRP A 2 -5.25 11.38 4.72
CA TRP A 2 -5.62 12.80 4.99
C TRP A 2 -4.59 13.56 5.85
N LYS A 3 -4.16 12.98 7.00
CA LYS A 3 -3.16 13.63 7.87
C LYS A 3 -1.81 13.87 7.20
N ALA A 4 -1.40 13.02 6.28
CA ALA A 4 -0.14 13.18 5.57
C ALA A 4 -0.22 14.32 4.56
N SER A 5 -1.35 14.44 3.84
CA SER A 5 -1.60 15.55 2.93
C SER A 5 -1.72 16.88 3.67
N ASP A 6 -2.48 16.91 4.77
CA ASP A 6 -2.66 18.11 5.60
C ASP A 6 -1.33 18.63 6.20
N LYS A 7 -0.41 17.74 6.50
CA LYS A 7 0.93 18.05 7.01
C LYS A 7 1.98 18.29 5.92
N GLY A 8 1.63 18.17 4.65
CA GLY A 8 2.56 18.29 3.54
C GLY A 8 3.60 17.17 3.44
N VAL A 9 3.34 16.00 4.08
CA VAL A 9 4.23 14.82 4.02
C VAL A 9 4.04 14.06 2.71
N ALA A 10 2.83 14.08 2.15
CA ALA A 10 2.53 13.44 0.88
C ALA A 10 1.53 14.27 0.08
N GLU A 11 1.72 14.31 -1.22
CA GLU A 11 0.81 14.90 -2.20
C GLU A 11 0.25 13.78 -3.10
N PHE A 12 -1.03 13.89 -3.49
CA PHE A 12 -1.72 12.90 -4.30
C PHE A 12 -2.34 13.58 -5.51
N ASN A 13 -1.87 13.20 -6.69
CA ASN A 13 -2.36 13.68 -7.97
C ASN A 13 -3.07 12.55 -8.71
N PHE A 14 -4.21 12.83 -9.32
CA PHE A 14 -4.99 11.86 -10.07
C PHE A 14 -4.90 12.16 -11.56
N VAL A 15 -4.60 11.13 -12.33
CA VAL A 15 -4.54 11.19 -13.79
C VAL A 15 -5.61 10.26 -14.35
N ASP A 16 -6.58 10.82 -15.06
CA ASP A 16 -7.60 10.02 -15.74
C ASP A 16 -7.04 9.49 -17.06
N LEU A 17 -6.93 8.16 -17.18
CA LEU A 17 -6.47 7.51 -18.40
C LEU A 17 -7.35 7.83 -19.61
N ARG A 18 -8.64 8.16 -19.42
CA ARG A 18 -9.54 8.55 -20.51
C ARG A 18 -9.15 9.86 -21.16
N ASP A 19 -8.36 10.70 -20.50
CA ASP A 19 -7.83 11.92 -21.14
C ASP A 19 -6.78 11.61 -22.22
N PHE A 20 -6.22 10.40 -22.18
CA PHE A 20 -5.29 9.85 -23.17
C PHE A 20 -5.95 8.78 -24.05
N GLY A 21 -7.26 8.57 -23.90
CA GLY A 21 -8.03 7.56 -24.62
C GLY A 21 -8.15 7.87 -26.12
N LEU A 22 -8.33 6.82 -26.92
CA LEU A 22 -8.34 6.91 -28.38
C LEU A 22 -9.73 7.19 -28.94
N GLY A 23 -9.75 7.97 -30.00
CA GLY A 23 -10.95 8.27 -30.76
C GLY A 23 -12.00 9.10 -30.02
N PRO A 24 -13.20 9.27 -30.62
CA PRO A 24 -14.26 10.11 -30.04
C PRO A 24 -14.80 9.63 -28.70
N HIS A 25 -14.68 8.34 -28.42
CA HIS A 25 -15.15 7.71 -27.19
C HIS A 25 -14.08 7.63 -26.09
N LYS A 26 -12.89 8.19 -26.33
CA LYS A 26 -11.76 8.14 -25.38
C LYS A 26 -11.51 6.71 -24.87
N SER A 27 -11.46 5.73 -25.80
CA SER A 27 -11.29 4.32 -25.47
C SER A 27 -9.91 4.06 -24.87
N VAL A 28 -9.88 3.36 -23.73
CA VAL A 28 -8.65 2.96 -23.01
C VAL A 28 -8.44 1.45 -23.03
N ASP A 29 -9.40 0.71 -23.59
CA ASP A 29 -9.45 -0.75 -23.62
C ASP A 29 -9.75 -1.28 -25.02
N ASP A 30 -9.44 -2.56 -25.28
CA ASP A 30 -9.77 -3.25 -26.51
C ASP A 30 -9.81 -4.78 -26.29
N THR A 31 -10.33 -5.51 -27.28
CA THR A 31 -10.40 -6.96 -27.26
C THR A 31 -9.01 -7.61 -27.31
N PRO A 32 -8.78 -8.72 -26.59
CA PRO A 32 -7.49 -9.40 -26.62
C PRO A 32 -7.22 -10.08 -27.96
N TYR A 33 -5.97 -10.04 -28.42
CA TYR A 33 -5.53 -10.90 -29.51
C TYR A 33 -5.64 -12.37 -29.10
N GLY A 34 -6.06 -13.19 -30.02
CA GLY A 34 -6.29 -14.62 -29.77
C GLY A 34 -7.71 -14.93 -29.30
N GLY A 35 -8.55 -13.91 -29.09
CA GLY A 35 -9.92 -14.06 -28.60
C GLY A 35 -9.98 -14.23 -27.09
N GLY A 36 -11.20 -14.36 -26.57
CA GLY A 36 -11.51 -14.46 -25.14
C GLY A 36 -12.60 -13.48 -24.76
N ASP A 37 -13.17 -13.66 -23.57
CA ASP A 37 -14.18 -12.75 -23.02
C ASP A 37 -13.50 -11.52 -22.39
N GLY A 38 -14.19 -10.39 -22.39
CA GLY A 38 -13.76 -9.15 -21.78
C GLY A 38 -12.79 -8.32 -22.62
N MET A 39 -12.15 -7.36 -21.96
CA MET A 39 -11.30 -6.33 -22.57
C MET A 39 -9.97 -6.25 -21.85
N LEU A 40 -8.95 -5.71 -22.50
CA LEU A 40 -7.64 -5.40 -21.89
C LEU A 40 -7.36 -3.90 -21.95
N LEU A 41 -6.69 -3.40 -20.93
CA LEU A 41 -6.17 -2.03 -20.93
C LEU A 41 -5.11 -1.88 -22.02
N ARG A 42 -5.26 -0.86 -22.88
CA ARG A 42 -4.40 -0.61 -24.03
C ARG A 42 -3.07 0.02 -23.67
N CYS A 43 -2.05 -0.23 -24.49
CA CYS A 43 -0.74 0.41 -24.34
C CYS A 43 -0.79 1.92 -24.52
N GLU A 44 -1.41 2.40 -25.58
CA GLU A 44 -1.29 3.79 -26.02
C GLU A 44 -1.73 4.79 -24.95
N PRO A 45 -2.92 4.69 -24.32
CA PRO A 45 -3.30 5.62 -23.26
C PRO A 45 -2.42 5.50 -22.02
N VAL A 46 -1.96 4.30 -21.66
CA VAL A 46 -1.10 4.09 -20.49
C VAL A 46 0.28 4.72 -20.71
N PHE A 47 0.91 4.48 -21.86
CA PHE A 47 2.21 5.08 -22.18
C PHE A 47 2.10 6.60 -22.21
N ALA A 48 1.09 7.16 -22.90
CA ALA A 48 0.90 8.60 -22.99
C ALA A 48 0.68 9.27 -21.62
N ALA A 49 -0.10 8.63 -20.73
CA ALA A 49 -0.32 9.12 -19.38
C ALA A 49 0.97 9.10 -18.52
N ILE A 50 1.70 7.99 -18.55
CA ILE A 50 2.96 7.85 -17.79
C ILE A 50 4.03 8.80 -18.32
N GLU A 51 4.18 8.91 -19.64
CA GLU A 51 5.11 9.83 -20.27
C GLU A 51 4.79 11.30 -19.92
N LYS A 52 3.51 11.66 -19.85
CA LYS A 52 3.10 12.99 -19.42
C LYS A 52 3.52 13.30 -17.98
N VAL A 53 3.33 12.36 -17.07
CA VAL A 53 3.78 12.54 -15.67
C VAL A 53 5.31 12.59 -15.60
N LYS A 54 6.01 11.73 -16.32
CA LYS A 54 7.47 11.71 -16.37
C LYS A 54 8.10 12.93 -17.06
N GLN A 55 7.34 13.74 -17.81
CA GLN A 55 7.81 15.05 -18.28
C GLN A 55 8.00 16.05 -17.12
N GLU A 56 7.19 15.92 -16.05
CA GLU A 56 7.30 16.77 -14.85
C GLU A 56 8.38 16.24 -13.90
N ASP A 57 8.48 14.90 -13.75
CA ASP A 57 9.53 14.24 -13.00
C ASP A 57 10.00 12.94 -13.70
N PRO A 58 11.12 12.99 -14.44
CA PRO A 58 11.70 11.83 -15.11
C PRO A 58 12.14 10.71 -14.17
N THR A 59 12.30 10.97 -12.88
CA THR A 59 12.75 9.99 -11.87
C THR A 59 11.60 9.19 -11.28
N ALA A 60 10.35 9.60 -11.53
CA ALA A 60 9.15 8.94 -11.03
C ALA A 60 9.13 7.44 -11.37
N LYS A 61 8.86 6.61 -10.38
CA LYS A 61 8.83 5.14 -10.47
C LYS A 61 7.42 4.64 -10.72
N VAL A 62 7.28 3.76 -11.70
CA VAL A 62 5.98 3.19 -12.09
C VAL A 62 5.74 1.89 -11.32
N ILE A 63 4.64 1.86 -10.59
CA ILE A 63 4.15 0.68 -9.87
C ILE A 63 2.90 0.17 -10.56
N LEU A 64 2.91 -1.07 -10.99
CA LEU A 64 1.75 -1.76 -11.54
C LEU A 64 1.15 -2.68 -10.48
N LEU A 65 -0.15 -2.54 -10.26
CA LEU A 65 -0.91 -3.44 -9.39
C LEU A 65 -1.40 -4.65 -10.20
N THR A 66 -0.88 -5.82 -9.88
CA THR A 66 -1.14 -7.05 -10.65
C THR A 66 -1.03 -8.29 -9.76
N PRO A 67 -1.86 -9.33 -9.98
CA PRO A 67 -1.72 -10.60 -9.25
C PRO A 67 -0.34 -11.26 -9.39
N ALA A 68 0.38 -11.00 -10.49
CA ALA A 68 1.72 -11.53 -10.74
C ALA A 68 2.85 -10.80 -9.97
N GLY A 69 2.52 -9.71 -9.27
CA GLY A 69 3.50 -8.89 -8.55
C GLY A 69 4.00 -9.52 -7.24
N ARG A 70 5.03 -8.88 -6.65
CA ARG A 70 5.52 -9.19 -5.31
C ARG A 70 4.41 -8.95 -4.28
N ILE A 71 4.14 -9.93 -3.41
CA ILE A 71 3.08 -9.82 -2.39
C ILE A 71 3.43 -8.72 -1.40
N TRP A 72 2.52 -7.76 -1.23
CA TRP A 72 2.66 -6.63 -0.33
C TRP A 72 2.72 -7.09 1.13
N SER A 73 3.71 -6.63 1.87
CA SER A 73 3.93 -6.98 3.28
C SER A 73 4.50 -5.78 4.04
N GLN A 74 4.48 -5.83 5.38
CA GLN A 74 5.05 -4.77 6.21
C GLN A 74 6.55 -4.55 5.94
N GLN A 75 7.29 -5.58 5.56
CA GLN A 75 8.68 -5.43 5.15
C GLN A 75 8.80 -4.55 3.90
N ILE A 76 7.97 -4.80 2.87
CA ILE A 76 7.99 -3.99 1.64
C ILE A 76 7.54 -2.56 1.92
N VAL A 77 6.53 -2.37 2.78
CA VAL A 77 6.11 -1.04 3.23
C VAL A 77 7.29 -0.25 3.78
N ARG A 78 8.11 -0.87 4.63
CA ARG A 78 9.32 -0.24 5.20
C ARG A 78 10.39 0.03 4.15
N GLU A 79 10.60 -0.89 3.19
CA GLU A 79 11.50 -0.68 2.06
C GLU A 79 11.12 0.57 1.25
N PHE A 80 9.82 0.77 0.99
CA PHE A 80 9.33 1.96 0.28
C PHE A 80 9.41 3.23 1.15
N ALA A 81 9.07 3.15 2.43
CA ALA A 81 9.20 4.27 3.35
C ALA A 81 10.65 4.76 3.46
N GLU A 82 11.62 3.85 3.57
CA GLU A 82 13.04 4.17 3.60
C GLU A 82 13.51 4.88 2.32
N LYS A 83 13.05 4.43 1.14
CA LYS A 83 13.34 5.10 -0.14
C LYS A 83 12.84 6.53 -0.17
N ILE A 84 11.63 6.77 0.37
CA ILE A 84 11.03 8.10 0.48
C ILE A 84 11.82 8.97 1.46
N GLU A 85 12.13 8.47 2.63
CA GLU A 85 12.85 9.19 3.68
C GLU A 85 14.28 9.58 3.25
N THR A 86 14.96 8.67 2.56
CA THR A 86 16.31 8.93 2.03
C THR A 86 16.31 9.72 0.74
N GLN A 87 15.16 10.08 0.20
CA GLN A 87 14.98 10.74 -1.09
C GLN A 87 15.57 9.95 -2.29
N ALA A 88 15.77 8.65 -2.11
CA ALA A 88 16.25 7.77 -3.19
C ALA A 88 15.17 7.60 -4.27
N GLU A 89 13.91 7.42 -3.84
CA GLU A 89 12.73 7.38 -4.68
C GLU A 89 11.56 7.98 -3.88
N ASN A 90 11.04 9.13 -4.28
CA ASN A 90 10.01 9.86 -3.55
C ASN A 90 8.80 10.23 -4.40
N HIS A 91 8.82 9.92 -5.70
CA HIS A 91 7.70 10.10 -6.60
C HIS A 91 7.32 8.77 -7.25
N PHE A 92 6.08 8.35 -7.08
CA PHE A 92 5.56 7.09 -7.59
C PHE A 92 4.31 7.32 -8.43
N ILE A 93 4.26 6.66 -9.59
CA ILE A 93 3.09 6.56 -10.46
C ILE A 93 2.45 5.20 -10.21
N ILE A 94 1.25 5.15 -9.65
CA ILE A 94 0.55 3.90 -9.38
C ILE A 94 -0.46 3.67 -10.50
N LEU A 95 -0.19 2.68 -11.34
CA LEU A 95 -1.11 2.24 -12.38
C LEU A 95 -2.14 1.27 -11.80
N CYS A 96 -3.41 1.66 -11.89
CA CYS A 96 -4.56 0.90 -11.43
C CYS A 96 -5.25 0.23 -12.62
N PRO A 97 -4.95 -1.03 -12.96
CA PRO A 97 -5.62 -1.72 -14.06
C PRO A 97 -7.08 -2.01 -13.74
N HIS A 98 -7.86 -2.11 -14.81
CA HIS A 98 -9.24 -2.58 -14.85
C HIS A 98 -9.36 -3.72 -15.86
N TYR A 99 -10.60 -4.16 -16.10
CA TYR A 99 -10.95 -5.17 -17.10
C TYR A 99 -10.39 -6.56 -16.75
N GLU A 100 -10.13 -7.39 -17.77
CA GLU A 100 -9.49 -8.71 -17.62
C GLU A 100 -7.96 -8.61 -17.42
N GLY A 101 -7.41 -7.39 -17.50
CA GLY A 101 -6.00 -7.11 -17.35
C GLY A 101 -5.52 -6.00 -18.27
N TYR A 102 -4.28 -6.09 -18.66
CA TYR A 102 -3.57 -5.07 -19.42
C TYR A 102 -2.74 -5.70 -20.53
N ASP A 103 -2.41 -4.92 -21.54
CA ASP A 103 -1.47 -5.34 -22.58
C ASP A 103 -0.08 -5.56 -21.97
N GLU A 104 0.51 -6.73 -22.21
CA GLU A 104 1.78 -7.17 -21.61
C GLU A 104 2.94 -6.21 -21.94
N ARG A 105 2.88 -5.47 -23.03
CA ARG A 105 3.88 -4.47 -23.42
C ARG A 105 4.00 -3.32 -22.41
N ILE A 106 2.99 -3.08 -21.61
CA ILE A 106 3.01 -2.10 -20.50
C ILE A 106 4.13 -2.42 -19.49
N LEU A 107 4.47 -3.70 -19.31
CA LEU A 107 5.54 -4.11 -18.39
C LEU A 107 6.91 -3.51 -18.74
N THR A 108 7.13 -3.08 -19.99
CA THR A 108 8.41 -2.48 -20.41
C THR A 108 8.68 -1.10 -19.78
N ILE A 109 7.65 -0.45 -19.22
CA ILE A 109 7.77 0.86 -18.55
C ILE A 109 7.48 0.80 -17.06
N VAL A 110 7.33 -0.41 -16.49
CA VAL A 110 7.03 -0.64 -15.08
C VAL A 110 8.29 -0.91 -14.30
N ASP A 111 8.50 -0.19 -13.20
CA ASP A 111 9.62 -0.40 -12.27
C ASP A 111 9.29 -1.46 -11.21
N TYR A 112 8.04 -1.51 -10.74
CA TYR A 112 7.59 -2.43 -9.69
C TYR A 112 6.25 -3.08 -10.03
N GLN A 113 6.16 -4.38 -9.81
CA GLN A 113 4.90 -5.13 -9.86
C GLN A 113 4.51 -5.55 -8.45
N VAL A 114 3.29 -5.20 -8.02
CA VAL A 114 2.82 -5.41 -6.64
C VAL A 114 1.49 -6.16 -6.65
N SER A 115 1.38 -7.17 -5.78
CA SER A 115 0.16 -7.92 -5.50
C SER A 115 -0.24 -7.75 -4.04
N LEU A 116 -1.53 -7.63 -3.73
CA LEU A 116 -2.01 -7.66 -2.34
C LEU A 116 -2.20 -9.08 -1.79
N GLY A 117 -2.23 -10.10 -2.64
CA GLY A 117 -2.46 -11.46 -2.23
C GLY A 117 -3.03 -12.33 -3.34
N GLN A 118 -3.36 -13.58 -3.01
CA GLN A 118 -3.87 -14.59 -3.94
C GLN A 118 -5.40 -14.49 -4.10
N PHE A 119 -5.87 -13.36 -4.60
CA PHE A 119 -7.28 -13.11 -4.93
C PHE A 119 -7.36 -12.06 -6.03
N VAL A 120 -8.51 -11.98 -6.71
CA VAL A 120 -8.76 -11.04 -7.79
C VAL A 120 -9.76 -9.97 -7.33
N LEU A 121 -9.49 -8.72 -7.70
CA LEU A 121 -10.36 -7.57 -7.48
C LEU A 121 -10.83 -7.00 -8.84
N THR A 122 -11.86 -6.18 -8.81
CA THR A 122 -12.45 -5.58 -10.02
C THR A 122 -11.61 -4.44 -10.60
N GLY A 123 -10.65 -3.90 -9.83
CA GLY A 123 -9.79 -2.80 -10.26
C GLY A 123 -8.62 -2.58 -9.32
N GLY A 124 -7.67 -1.76 -9.73
CA GLY A 124 -6.43 -1.45 -9.01
C GLY A 124 -6.56 -0.36 -7.95
N GLU A 125 -7.68 0.35 -7.86
CA GLU A 125 -7.82 1.51 -6.96
C GLU A 125 -7.80 1.13 -5.48
N LEU A 126 -8.53 0.08 -5.09
CA LEU A 126 -8.51 -0.39 -3.69
C LEU A 126 -7.11 -0.89 -3.28
N PRO A 127 -6.42 -1.73 -4.09
CA PRO A 127 -5.01 -2.03 -3.86
C PRO A 127 -4.12 -0.81 -3.71
N ALA A 128 -4.27 0.19 -4.58
CA ALA A 128 -3.51 1.44 -4.51
C ALA A 128 -3.73 2.16 -3.18
N LEU A 129 -4.98 2.29 -2.74
CA LEU A 129 -5.32 2.93 -1.47
C LEU A 129 -4.70 2.19 -0.27
N ILE A 130 -4.75 0.86 -0.25
CA ILE A 130 -4.14 0.03 0.82
C ILE A 130 -2.62 0.22 0.83
N MET A 131 -1.99 0.19 -0.35
CA MET A 131 -0.56 0.39 -0.49
C MET A 131 -0.15 1.79 -0.01
N ILE A 132 -0.82 2.84 -0.47
CA ILE A 132 -0.56 4.23 -0.08
C ILE A 132 -0.75 4.40 1.44
N ASP A 133 -1.87 3.92 2.00
CA ASP A 133 -2.14 4.07 3.43
C ASP A 133 -1.08 3.38 4.28
N SER A 134 -0.68 2.17 3.90
CA SER A 134 0.35 1.41 4.63
C SER A 134 1.72 2.09 4.60
N ILE A 135 2.13 2.72 3.50
CA ILE A 135 3.39 3.48 3.41
C ILE A 135 3.28 4.76 4.23
N VAL A 136 2.25 5.57 3.95
CA VAL A 136 2.13 6.92 4.51
C VAL A 136 2.04 6.90 6.03
N ARG A 137 1.40 5.89 6.63
CA ARG A 137 1.27 5.79 8.09
C ARG A 137 2.59 5.56 8.82
N VAL A 138 3.60 4.99 8.17
CA VAL A 138 4.91 4.73 8.76
C VAL A 138 5.91 5.87 8.53
N LEU A 139 5.58 6.83 7.67
CA LEU A 139 6.43 8.01 7.46
C LEU A 139 6.48 8.89 8.71
N PRO A 140 7.63 9.52 9.00
CA PRO A 140 7.80 10.40 10.15
C PRO A 140 6.74 11.52 10.19
N GLY A 141 6.22 11.79 11.38
CA GLY A 141 5.28 12.89 11.60
C GLY A 141 3.81 12.60 11.24
N VAL A 142 3.48 11.49 10.60
CA VAL A 142 2.09 11.15 10.23
C VAL A 142 1.31 10.58 11.40
N LEU A 143 1.86 9.60 12.12
CA LEU A 143 1.26 9.06 13.34
C LEU A 143 1.56 9.95 14.55
N GLY A 144 0.66 9.93 15.54
CA GLY A 144 0.76 10.80 16.73
C GLY A 144 1.75 10.34 17.80
N GLY A 145 2.30 9.13 17.72
CA GLY A 145 3.27 8.58 18.67
C GLY A 145 4.58 8.20 17.97
N GLU A 146 5.71 8.68 18.45
CA GLU A 146 7.02 8.41 17.84
C GLU A 146 7.33 6.90 17.74
N ASN A 147 6.80 6.09 18.66
CA ASN A 147 6.99 4.64 18.68
C ASN A 147 5.84 3.83 18.06
N SER A 148 4.77 4.49 17.58
CA SER A 148 3.56 3.78 17.13
C SER A 148 3.79 2.92 15.88
N ALA A 149 4.74 3.29 15.02
CA ALA A 149 5.12 2.53 13.84
C ALA A 149 6.31 1.58 14.07
N ILE A 150 6.96 1.66 15.24
CA ILE A 150 8.14 0.85 15.58
C ILE A 150 7.71 -0.44 16.29
N ILE A 151 6.73 -0.33 17.21
CA ILE A 151 6.24 -1.46 18.01
C ILE A 151 4.82 -1.79 17.52
N GLU A 152 4.74 -2.61 16.52
CA GLU A 152 3.47 -3.06 15.94
C GLU A 152 3.61 -4.47 15.35
N SER A 153 2.49 -5.09 15.01
CA SER A 153 2.49 -6.39 14.32
C SER A 153 3.35 -6.34 13.06
N PHE A 154 4.12 -7.40 12.82
CA PHE A 154 5.06 -7.54 11.71
C PHE A 154 6.29 -6.62 11.75
N SER A 155 6.55 -5.94 12.87
CA SER A 155 7.79 -5.15 13.04
C SER A 155 9.03 -6.05 13.06
N GLU A 156 8.90 -7.24 13.64
CA GLU A 156 9.95 -8.26 13.75
C GLU A 156 9.50 -9.53 13.01
N GLY A 157 9.56 -9.50 11.68
CA GLY A 157 9.17 -10.65 10.85
C GLY A 157 7.67 -10.96 10.94
N ASN A 158 7.32 -12.22 11.18
CA ASN A 158 5.93 -12.70 11.25
C ASN A 158 5.34 -12.66 12.66
N THR A 159 5.73 -11.68 13.47
CA THR A 159 5.24 -11.56 14.85
C THR A 159 4.06 -10.61 14.94
N ILE A 160 2.98 -11.06 15.57
CA ILE A 160 1.81 -10.25 15.90
C ILE A 160 1.98 -9.70 17.32
N GLU A 161 1.66 -8.42 17.50
CA GLU A 161 1.69 -7.73 18.78
C GLU A 161 0.87 -8.47 19.86
N TYR A 162 1.27 -8.27 21.12
CA TYR A 162 0.59 -8.80 22.29
C TYR A 162 -0.87 -8.32 22.39
N PRO A 163 -1.76 -9.08 23.12
CA PRO A 163 -3.14 -8.66 23.33
C PRO A 163 -3.22 -7.33 24.09
N GLN A 164 -4.03 -6.43 23.59
CA GLN A 164 -4.24 -5.12 24.20
C GLN A 164 -5.61 -5.04 24.88
N TYR A 165 -5.70 -4.27 25.96
CA TYR A 165 -6.89 -4.07 26.75
C TYR A 165 -7.11 -2.59 27.01
N THR A 166 -8.40 -2.20 27.10
CA THR A 166 -8.83 -0.85 27.46
C THR A 166 -9.82 -0.89 28.63
N LYS A 167 -10.23 0.27 29.13
CA LYS A 167 -11.23 0.39 30.21
C LYS A 167 -12.60 -0.10 29.74
N PRO A 168 -13.42 -0.70 30.65
CA PRO A 168 -13.17 -0.91 32.06
C PRO A 168 -12.26 -2.12 32.37
N ALA A 169 -11.69 -2.20 33.58
CA ALA A 169 -10.82 -3.30 34.00
C ALA A 169 -11.53 -4.66 34.08
N GLU A 170 -12.85 -4.68 34.21
CA GLU A 170 -13.70 -5.87 34.12
C GLU A 170 -14.93 -5.58 33.27
N PHE A 171 -15.24 -6.48 32.33
CA PHE A 171 -16.43 -6.40 31.50
C PHE A 171 -17.07 -7.79 31.33
N ARG A 172 -18.31 -7.96 31.78
CA ARG A 172 -19.06 -9.24 31.73
C ARG A 172 -18.28 -10.43 32.30
N GLY A 173 -17.60 -10.23 33.45
CA GLY A 173 -16.79 -11.26 34.10
C GLY A 173 -15.40 -11.50 33.49
N MET A 174 -15.09 -10.87 32.37
CA MET A 174 -13.77 -10.91 31.75
C MET A 174 -12.89 -9.80 32.32
N LYS A 175 -11.72 -10.16 32.84
CA LYS A 175 -10.80 -9.23 33.52
C LYS A 175 -9.57 -8.92 32.68
N VAL A 176 -9.10 -7.69 32.77
CA VAL A 176 -7.77 -7.31 32.30
C VAL A 176 -6.73 -8.03 33.17
N PRO A 177 -5.65 -8.60 32.61
CA PRO A 177 -4.56 -9.17 33.39
C PRO A 177 -4.03 -8.19 34.45
N GLU A 178 -3.94 -8.64 35.73
CA GLU A 178 -3.56 -7.79 36.87
C GLU A 178 -2.22 -7.09 36.66
N ILE A 179 -1.27 -7.76 35.99
CA ILE A 179 0.04 -7.19 35.68
C ILE A 179 -0.05 -5.90 34.87
N LEU A 180 -1.02 -5.78 33.97
CA LEU A 180 -1.22 -4.57 33.14
C LEU A 180 -1.82 -3.41 33.94
N LEU A 181 -2.44 -3.70 35.09
CA LEU A 181 -3.00 -2.72 36.01
C LEU A 181 -2.00 -2.29 37.12
N SER A 182 -0.87 -3.00 37.24
CA SER A 182 0.08 -2.85 38.36
C SER A 182 0.92 -1.57 38.28
N GLY A 183 1.06 -0.94 37.12
CA GLY A 183 2.00 0.18 36.91
C GLY A 183 3.48 -0.23 36.87
N HIS A 184 3.80 -1.52 37.00
CA HIS A 184 5.17 -2.02 37.05
C HIS A 184 5.76 -2.21 35.64
N HIS A 185 6.33 -1.14 35.07
CA HIS A 185 6.74 -1.09 33.64
C HIS A 185 7.62 -2.26 33.20
N ALA A 186 8.58 -2.69 34.01
CA ALA A 186 9.46 -3.82 33.67
C ALA A 186 8.67 -5.12 33.48
N LYS A 187 7.82 -5.47 34.46
CA LYS A 187 6.98 -6.68 34.42
C LYS A 187 5.90 -6.60 33.31
N ILE A 188 5.38 -5.40 33.03
CA ILE A 188 4.47 -5.18 31.92
C ILE A 188 5.18 -5.46 30.60
N LYS A 189 6.44 -5.02 30.45
CA LYS A 189 7.25 -5.30 29.26
C LYS A 189 7.48 -6.80 29.10
N GLU A 190 7.93 -7.48 30.16
CA GLU A 190 8.13 -8.95 30.15
C GLU A 190 6.84 -9.69 29.75
N TRP A 191 5.69 -9.26 30.29
CA TRP A 191 4.41 -9.85 29.95
C TRP A 191 4.06 -9.64 28.46
N ARG A 192 4.29 -8.43 27.91
CA ARG A 192 4.05 -8.11 26.51
C ARG A 192 4.91 -8.96 25.60
N ASP A 193 6.21 -9.05 25.89
CA ASP A 193 7.17 -9.84 25.10
C ASP A 193 6.78 -11.34 25.11
N ALA A 194 6.31 -11.85 26.26
CA ALA A 194 5.86 -13.24 26.39
C ALA A 194 4.51 -13.56 25.73
N HIS A 195 3.72 -12.55 25.36
CA HIS A 195 2.39 -12.71 24.76
C HIS A 195 2.32 -12.29 23.30
N GLN A 196 3.45 -12.02 22.67
CA GLN A 196 3.54 -11.92 21.22
C GLN A 196 3.19 -13.27 20.59
N ARG A 197 2.63 -13.24 19.37
CA ARG A 197 2.17 -14.45 18.67
C ARG A 197 2.80 -14.52 17.27
N PRO A 198 3.10 -15.73 16.77
CA PRO A 198 3.40 -15.88 15.35
C PRO A 198 2.14 -15.54 14.52
N SER A 199 2.31 -14.93 13.37
CA SER A 199 1.22 -14.84 12.38
C SER A 199 0.92 -16.23 11.82
N LEU A 200 -0.33 -16.48 11.51
CA LEU A 200 -0.79 -17.74 10.88
C LEU A 200 -0.18 -17.93 9.47
#